data_d6d2efe301e00fbe92670db9981df000
#
_entry.id   d6d2efe301e00fbe92670db9981df000
#
_cell.length_a   1.000
_cell.length_b   1.000
_cell.length_c   1.000
_cell.angle_alpha   90.00
_cell.angle_beta   90.00
_cell.angle_gamma   90.00
#
_symmetry.space_group_name_H-M   'P 1'
#
loop_
_entity.id
_entity.type
_entity.pdbx_description
1 polymer ?
#
loop_
_entity_poly.entity_id
_entity_poly.type
_entity_poly.pdbx_seq_one_letter_code
_entity_poly.pdbx_strand_id
1 'polypeptide(L)'
;MIPDPEEAAVVAGVFEWYVQGVGKGTIASRLNGLGLPNPTAYKAGKGSRYRRPGPANDGLWTPATVARMLQNPVYAGTLVQGRQRVVSYKVHQTMAVPPEDWYVVEGTHVPLVPPALFQRAQELAQRETRRAPGQRTLHLFAGFLRCADCGKSMSRKTARGIVYYTCSTYRRKSKTACTKHTIREDRLRSQVAQALGVQLEALSRRLLFEQVREILVHEDGEVTVCPLPAEGASSV
;
A
#
# COMPACT_ATOMS: atom_id res chain seq x y z
N MET A 1 6.44 -21.21 15.78
CA MET A 1 5.70 -20.05 16.34
C MET A 1 4.22 -20.43 16.32
N ILE A 2 3.53 -20.31 17.45
CA ILE A 2 2.08 -20.62 17.55
C ILE A 2 1.37 -19.27 17.54
N PRO A 3 0.51 -18.98 16.55
CA PRO A 3 -0.26 -17.74 16.52
C PRO A 3 -1.34 -17.73 17.61
N ASP A 4 -1.55 -16.58 18.24
CA ASP A 4 -2.71 -16.35 19.08
C ASP A 4 -3.93 -16.17 18.16
N PRO A 5 -5.03 -16.93 18.34
CA PRO A 5 -6.17 -16.91 17.43
C PRO A 5 -6.84 -15.53 17.31
N GLU A 6 -6.92 -14.77 18.41
CA GLU A 6 -7.52 -13.43 18.43
C GLU A 6 -6.68 -12.44 17.64
N GLU A 7 -5.34 -12.43 17.86
CA GLU A 7 -4.41 -11.59 17.09
C GLU A 7 -4.40 -12.00 15.62
N ALA A 8 -4.46 -13.31 15.33
CA ALA A 8 -4.48 -13.86 13.99
C ALA A 8 -5.63 -13.33 13.14
N ALA A 9 -6.84 -13.35 13.69
CA ALA A 9 -8.03 -12.85 13.01
C ALA A 9 -7.93 -11.35 12.69
N VAL A 10 -7.39 -10.55 13.63
CA VAL A 10 -7.19 -9.12 13.40
C VAL A 10 -6.18 -8.87 12.28
N VAL A 11 -5.06 -9.61 12.26
CA VAL A 11 -4.03 -9.48 11.21
C VAL A 11 -4.62 -9.84 9.85
N ALA A 12 -5.29 -10.97 9.71
CA ALA A 12 -5.94 -11.40 8.47
C ALA A 12 -6.91 -10.33 7.95
N GLY A 13 -7.81 -9.85 8.81
CA GLY A 13 -8.76 -8.79 8.46
C GLY A 13 -8.09 -7.48 8.00
N VAL A 14 -6.97 -7.08 8.60
CA VAL A 14 -6.21 -5.90 8.17
C VAL A 14 -5.69 -6.06 6.74
N PHE A 15 -5.13 -7.21 6.38
CA PHE A 15 -4.64 -7.49 5.04
C PHE A 15 -5.78 -7.56 4.01
N GLU A 16 -6.87 -8.25 4.33
CA GLU A 16 -8.05 -8.35 3.47
C GLU A 16 -8.65 -6.98 3.17
N TRP A 17 -8.92 -6.16 4.20
CA TRP A 17 -9.44 -4.81 4.00
C TRP A 17 -8.50 -3.94 3.17
N TYR A 18 -7.19 -4.05 3.39
CA TYR A 18 -6.22 -3.26 2.66
C TYR A 18 -6.19 -3.63 1.18
N VAL A 19 -6.22 -4.91 0.84
CA VAL A 19 -6.25 -5.39 -0.55
C VAL A 19 -7.58 -5.03 -1.23
N GLN A 20 -8.69 -4.98 -0.49
CA GLN A 20 -9.97 -4.45 -0.96
C GLN A 20 -9.99 -2.92 -1.17
N GLY A 21 -8.86 -2.24 -0.95
CA GLY A 21 -8.73 -0.80 -1.18
C GLY A 21 -9.09 0.09 0.01
N VAL A 22 -9.31 -0.48 1.20
CA VAL A 22 -9.56 0.31 2.41
C VAL A 22 -8.26 0.98 2.85
N GLY A 23 -8.27 2.30 3.01
CA GLY A 23 -7.10 3.07 3.40
C GLY A 23 -6.64 2.76 4.84
N LYS A 24 -5.33 2.83 5.10
CA LYS A 24 -4.72 2.55 6.42
C LYS A 24 -5.37 3.33 7.57
N GLY A 25 -5.78 4.59 7.34
CA GLY A 25 -6.49 5.42 8.32
C GLY A 25 -7.89 4.90 8.63
N THR A 26 -8.63 4.47 7.62
CA THR A 26 -9.97 3.88 7.77
C THR A 26 -9.90 2.54 8.47
N ILE A 27 -8.89 1.70 8.17
CA ILE A 27 -8.63 0.44 8.87
C ILE A 27 -8.38 0.72 10.36
N ALA A 28 -7.49 1.66 10.70
CA ALA A 28 -7.22 2.03 12.08
C ALA A 28 -8.49 2.51 12.81
N SER A 29 -9.29 3.37 12.19
CA SER A 29 -10.56 3.84 12.75
C SER A 29 -11.58 2.71 12.95
N ARG A 30 -11.64 1.75 12.02
CA ARG A 30 -12.53 0.59 12.13
C ARG A 30 -12.12 -0.31 13.30
N LEU A 31 -10.84 -0.61 13.47
CA LEU A 31 -10.31 -1.39 14.59
C LEU A 31 -10.59 -0.70 15.94
N ASN A 32 -10.42 0.62 16.01
CA ASN A 32 -10.74 1.40 17.18
C ASN A 32 -12.25 1.39 17.48
N GLY A 33 -13.08 1.49 16.44
CA GLY A 33 -14.54 1.42 16.59
C GLY A 33 -15.05 0.04 17.07
N LEU A 34 -14.31 -1.02 16.76
CA LEU A 34 -14.56 -2.37 17.27
C LEU A 34 -14.00 -2.60 18.68
N GLY A 35 -13.36 -1.61 19.30
CA GLY A 35 -12.75 -1.72 20.62
C GLY A 35 -11.54 -2.64 20.70
N LEU A 36 -10.95 -3.01 19.56
CA LEU A 36 -9.80 -3.91 19.51
C LEU A 36 -8.52 -3.17 19.92
N PRO A 37 -7.78 -3.64 20.94
CA PRO A 37 -6.54 -3.00 21.36
C PRO A 37 -5.45 -3.13 20.29
N ASN A 38 -4.59 -2.13 20.19
CA ASN A 38 -3.40 -2.24 19.33
C ASN A 38 -2.41 -3.29 19.88
N PRO A 39 -1.43 -3.77 19.09
CA PRO A 39 -0.52 -4.84 19.52
C PRO A 39 0.24 -4.55 20.82
N THR A 40 0.53 -3.29 21.13
CA THR A 40 1.22 -2.92 22.38
C THR A 40 0.28 -3.04 23.57
N ALA A 41 -0.94 -2.55 23.46
CA ALA A 41 -1.97 -2.63 24.51
C ALA A 41 -2.42 -4.07 24.74
N TYR A 42 -2.58 -4.88 23.68
CA TYR A 42 -2.90 -6.29 23.77
C TYR A 42 -1.84 -7.06 24.57
N LYS A 43 -0.55 -6.90 24.23
CA LYS A 43 0.56 -7.51 24.98
C LYS A 43 0.62 -7.06 26.43
N ALA A 44 0.36 -5.80 26.70
CA ALA A 44 0.31 -5.28 28.08
C ALA A 44 -0.84 -5.93 28.86
N GLY A 45 -2.03 -6.11 28.27
CA GLY A 45 -3.17 -6.83 28.84
C GLY A 45 -2.88 -8.31 29.14
N LYS A 46 -2.03 -8.96 28.32
CA LYS A 46 -1.54 -10.34 28.55
C LYS A 46 -0.38 -10.43 29.55
N GLY A 47 -0.08 -9.36 30.28
CA GLY A 47 0.95 -9.35 31.34
C GLY A 47 2.39 -9.09 30.86
N SER A 48 2.60 -8.67 29.62
CA SER A 48 3.93 -8.29 29.12
C SER A 48 4.50 -7.11 29.90
N ARG A 49 5.71 -7.27 30.42
CA ARG A 49 6.46 -6.21 31.12
C ARG A 49 7.13 -5.21 30.16
N TYR A 50 7.17 -5.54 28.87
CA TYR A 50 7.78 -4.65 27.88
C TYR A 50 7.02 -3.33 27.80
N ARG A 51 7.74 -2.24 27.96
CA ARG A 51 7.23 -0.89 27.73
C ARG A 51 8.00 -0.28 26.57
N ARG A 52 7.29 0.13 25.54
CA ARG A 52 7.91 0.83 24.42
C ARG A 52 8.46 2.18 24.91
N PRO A 53 9.73 2.54 24.58
CA PRO A 53 10.21 3.90 24.81
C PRO A 53 9.37 4.90 24.02
N GLY A 54 9.04 6.03 24.66
CA GLY A 54 8.27 7.12 24.03
C GLY A 54 7.02 7.50 24.83
N PRO A 55 6.24 8.46 24.33
CA PRO A 55 5.00 8.89 24.99
C PRO A 55 4.03 7.74 25.15
N ALA A 56 3.24 7.80 26.23
CA ALA A 56 2.22 6.80 26.53
C ALA A 56 1.29 6.62 25.32
N ASN A 57 1.07 5.36 24.95
CA ASN A 57 0.13 5.01 23.91
C ASN A 57 -1.23 4.78 24.55
N ASP A 58 -2.25 5.44 24.04
CA ASP A 58 -3.65 5.32 24.46
C ASP A 58 -4.31 3.95 24.11
N GLY A 59 -3.52 3.02 23.57
CA GLY A 59 -4.01 1.70 23.16
C GLY A 59 -4.69 1.70 21.79
N LEU A 60 -4.82 2.86 21.15
CA LEU A 60 -5.50 3.01 19.88
C LEU A 60 -4.62 2.62 18.68
N TRP A 61 -5.27 2.15 17.64
CA TRP A 61 -4.66 1.91 16.35
C TRP A 61 -4.40 3.22 15.63
N THR A 62 -3.25 3.31 14.96
CA THR A 62 -2.89 4.44 14.11
C THR A 62 -2.60 3.97 12.69
N PRO A 63 -2.68 4.85 11.68
CA PRO A 63 -2.28 4.51 10.30
C PRO A 63 -0.83 3.98 10.22
N ALA A 64 0.06 4.48 11.09
CA ALA A 64 1.45 4.02 11.18
C ALA A 64 1.57 2.60 11.74
N THR A 65 0.71 2.23 12.70
CA THR A 65 0.66 0.86 13.23
C THR A 65 0.18 -0.12 12.16
N VAL A 66 -0.89 0.22 11.44
CA VAL A 66 -1.38 -0.57 10.29
C VAL A 66 -0.31 -0.68 9.21
N ALA A 67 0.39 0.41 8.86
CA ALA A 67 1.45 0.37 7.86
C ALA A 67 2.59 -0.58 8.24
N ARG A 68 3.04 -0.56 9.50
CA ARG A 68 4.09 -1.47 9.99
C ARG A 68 3.64 -2.93 9.98
N MET A 69 2.37 -3.19 10.29
CA MET A 69 1.80 -4.53 10.22
C MET A 69 1.82 -5.05 8.78
N LEU A 70 1.33 -4.28 7.83
CA LEU A 70 1.30 -4.64 6.41
C LEU A 70 2.69 -4.91 5.81
N GLN A 71 3.75 -4.30 6.36
CA GLN A 71 5.13 -4.45 5.90
C GLN A 71 5.91 -5.57 6.60
N ASN A 72 5.31 -6.28 7.56
CA ASN A 72 6.03 -7.26 8.34
C ASN A 72 5.96 -8.66 7.71
N PRO A 73 7.08 -9.18 7.13
CA PRO A 73 7.09 -10.46 6.42
C PRO A 73 6.90 -11.68 7.34
N VAL A 74 6.96 -11.51 8.66
CA VAL A 74 6.66 -12.57 9.62
C VAL A 74 5.24 -13.12 9.41
N TYR A 75 4.29 -12.29 8.99
CA TYR A 75 2.93 -12.77 8.72
C TYR A 75 2.84 -13.67 7.48
N ALA A 76 3.81 -13.60 6.57
CA ALA A 76 3.93 -14.48 5.40
C ALA A 76 4.88 -15.68 5.62
N GLY A 77 5.28 -15.96 6.86
CA GLY A 77 6.16 -17.09 7.17
C GLY A 77 7.66 -16.82 7.07
N THR A 78 8.07 -15.57 6.83
CA THR A 78 9.47 -15.16 6.68
C THR A 78 9.97 -14.47 7.95
N LEU A 79 11.05 -14.97 8.55
CA LEU A 79 11.72 -14.34 9.67
C LEU A 79 12.82 -13.40 9.16
N VAL A 80 12.82 -12.16 9.65
CA VAL A 80 13.87 -11.17 9.34
C VAL A 80 14.48 -10.65 10.63
N GLN A 81 15.78 -10.81 10.75
CA GLN A 81 16.57 -10.36 11.91
C GLN A 81 17.70 -9.44 11.43
N GLY A 82 18.42 -8.81 12.40
CA GLY A 82 19.56 -7.97 12.07
C GLY A 82 19.22 -6.58 11.51
N ARG A 83 17.96 -6.13 11.55
CA ARG A 83 17.55 -4.81 11.04
C ARG A 83 18.18 -3.61 11.75
N GLN A 84 18.64 -3.84 12.96
CA GLN A 84 19.29 -2.82 13.80
C GLN A 84 20.43 -3.46 14.56
N ARG A 85 21.50 -2.69 14.80
CA ARG A 85 22.59 -3.07 15.69
C ARG A 85 22.89 -1.93 16.68
N VAL A 86 23.36 -2.28 17.84
CA VAL A 86 23.88 -1.31 18.79
C VAL A 86 25.28 -0.88 18.35
N VAL A 87 25.58 0.41 18.38
CA VAL A 87 26.86 0.96 17.93
C VAL A 87 28.04 0.35 18.74
N SER A 88 27.90 0.31 20.06
CA SER A 88 28.83 -0.39 20.94
C SER A 88 28.17 -0.67 22.29
N TYR A 89 28.80 -1.51 23.11
CA TYR A 89 28.32 -1.79 24.47
C TYR A 89 28.34 -0.55 25.40
N LYS A 90 29.17 0.45 25.10
CA LYS A 90 29.24 1.72 25.85
C LYS A 90 28.22 2.76 25.32
N VAL A 91 27.89 2.68 24.03
CA VAL A 91 27.00 3.64 23.39
C VAL A 91 25.72 2.88 22.99
N HIS A 92 24.69 2.97 23.83
CA HIS A 92 23.41 2.28 23.63
C HIS A 92 22.57 2.85 22.48
N GLN A 93 23.18 3.56 21.51
CA GLN A 93 22.50 4.01 20.31
C GLN A 93 22.35 2.85 19.33
N THR A 94 21.15 2.67 18.82
CA THR A 94 20.87 1.73 17.75
C THR A 94 20.99 2.42 16.39
N MET A 95 21.65 1.77 15.45
CA MET A 95 21.71 2.19 14.05
C MET A 95 21.01 1.16 13.16
N ALA A 96 20.39 1.65 12.08
CA ALA A 96 19.81 0.79 11.07
C ALA A 96 20.90 0.03 10.31
N VAL A 97 20.64 -1.22 10.01
CA VAL A 97 21.48 -2.06 9.15
C VAL A 97 20.88 -2.06 7.75
N PRO A 98 21.69 -1.91 6.69
CA PRO A 98 21.23 -2.00 5.32
C PRO A 98 20.49 -3.31 5.04
N PRO A 99 19.45 -3.33 4.18
CA PRO A 99 18.66 -4.53 3.91
C PRO A 99 19.45 -5.73 3.39
N GLU A 100 20.53 -5.49 2.68
CA GLU A 100 21.46 -6.51 2.16
C GLU A 100 22.19 -7.29 3.27
N ASP A 101 22.32 -6.70 4.45
CA ASP A 101 22.97 -7.31 5.61
C ASP A 101 21.97 -7.93 6.60
N TRP A 102 20.70 -8.00 6.25
CA TRP A 102 19.68 -8.62 7.11
C TRP A 102 19.73 -10.15 7.01
N TYR A 103 19.46 -10.82 8.12
CA TYR A 103 19.26 -12.26 8.14
C TYR A 103 17.80 -12.56 7.77
N VAL A 104 17.57 -13.06 6.57
CA VAL A 104 16.24 -13.41 6.05
C VAL A 104 16.14 -14.92 5.91
N VAL A 105 15.17 -15.53 6.59
CA VAL A 105 14.91 -16.96 6.51
C VAL A 105 13.44 -17.17 6.17
N GLU A 106 13.19 -17.75 5.01
CA GLU A 106 11.83 -18.05 4.53
C GLU A 106 11.33 -19.38 5.08
N GLY A 107 10.00 -19.56 5.14
CA GLY A 107 9.38 -20.84 5.55
C GLY A 107 9.64 -21.24 7.00
N THR A 108 9.93 -20.31 7.89
CA THR A 108 10.22 -20.62 9.31
C THR A 108 9.00 -21.06 10.11
N HIS A 109 7.82 -20.77 9.64
CA HIS A 109 6.54 -21.13 10.29
C HIS A 109 5.39 -21.05 9.28
N VAL A 110 4.24 -21.62 9.65
CA VAL A 110 3.03 -21.56 8.83
C VAL A 110 2.61 -20.09 8.66
N PRO A 111 2.45 -19.62 7.40
CA PRO A 111 2.02 -18.27 7.13
C PRO A 111 0.65 -17.96 7.73
N LEU A 112 0.53 -16.84 8.42
CA LEU A 112 -0.75 -16.34 8.94
C LEU A 112 -1.57 -15.68 7.83
N VAL A 113 -0.87 -15.08 6.88
CA VAL A 113 -1.42 -14.43 5.69
C VAL A 113 -0.86 -15.16 4.47
N PRO A 114 -1.69 -15.59 3.50
CA PRO A 114 -1.20 -16.22 2.28
C PRO A 114 -0.13 -15.36 1.61
N PRO A 115 0.99 -15.94 1.13
CA PRO A 115 2.07 -15.17 0.50
C PRO A 115 1.60 -14.28 -0.65
N ALA A 116 0.66 -14.76 -1.48
CA ALA A 116 0.05 -13.97 -2.56
C ALA A 116 -0.68 -12.72 -2.04
N LEU A 117 -1.45 -12.85 -0.95
CA LEU A 117 -2.14 -11.71 -0.32
C LEU A 117 -1.14 -10.72 0.28
N PHE A 118 -0.07 -11.21 0.91
CA PHE A 118 1.01 -10.37 1.43
C PHE A 118 1.70 -9.59 0.29
N GLN A 119 2.11 -10.28 -0.76
CA GLN A 119 2.74 -9.65 -1.93
C GLN A 119 1.84 -8.60 -2.55
N ARG A 120 0.54 -8.91 -2.70
CA ARG A 120 -0.43 -7.94 -3.19
C ARG A 120 -0.51 -6.69 -2.31
N ALA A 121 -0.46 -6.85 -1.00
CA ALA A 121 -0.43 -5.72 -0.07
C ALA A 121 0.83 -4.86 -0.25
N GLN A 122 2.02 -5.48 -0.52
CA GLN A 122 3.26 -4.74 -0.81
C GLN A 122 3.16 -3.93 -2.11
N GLU A 123 2.65 -4.52 -3.18
CA GLU A 123 2.44 -3.82 -4.46
C GLU A 123 1.53 -2.60 -4.28
N LEU A 124 0.44 -2.76 -3.53
CA LEU A 124 -0.47 -1.66 -3.23
C LEU A 124 0.20 -0.58 -2.35
N ALA A 125 1.07 -0.98 -1.42
CA ALA A 125 1.79 -0.05 -0.55
C ALA A 125 2.81 0.82 -1.31
N GLN A 126 3.37 0.32 -2.42
CA GLN A 126 4.29 1.06 -3.29
C GLN A 126 3.59 2.09 -4.16
N ARG A 127 2.27 2.03 -4.30
CA ARG A 127 1.50 3.02 -5.08
C ARG A 127 1.54 4.38 -4.37
N GLU A 128 1.89 5.42 -5.12
CA GLU A 128 1.83 6.80 -4.61
C GLU A 128 0.38 7.22 -4.38
N THR A 129 -0.07 7.19 -3.13
CA THR A 129 -1.41 7.60 -2.72
C THR A 129 -1.40 8.84 -1.83
N ARG A 130 -0.48 9.77 -2.08
CA ARG A 130 -0.40 11.03 -1.32
C ARG A 130 -1.69 11.82 -1.49
N ARG A 131 -2.31 12.16 -0.36
CA ARG A 131 -3.48 13.07 -0.33
C ARG A 131 -2.99 14.50 -0.30
N ALA A 132 -3.65 15.39 -1.02
CA ALA A 132 -3.47 16.82 -0.80
C ALA A 132 -4.02 17.19 0.59
N PRO A 133 -3.43 18.19 1.28
CA PRO A 133 -3.99 18.70 2.52
C PRO A 133 -5.47 19.06 2.35
N GLY A 134 -6.33 18.65 3.28
CA GLY A 134 -7.78 18.89 3.24
C GLY A 134 -8.62 17.89 2.44
N GLN A 135 -8.05 16.97 1.67
CA GLN A 135 -8.80 15.95 0.94
C GLN A 135 -9.03 14.69 1.81
N ARG A 136 -10.30 14.38 2.08
CA ARG A 136 -10.68 13.18 2.87
C ARG A 136 -10.71 11.91 2.03
N THR A 137 -10.96 11.99 0.71
CA THR A 137 -11.11 10.85 -0.18
C THR A 137 -10.00 10.79 -1.23
N LEU A 138 -9.58 9.58 -1.58
CA LEU A 138 -8.68 9.34 -2.72
C LEU A 138 -9.49 9.40 -4.02
N HIS A 139 -8.92 10.02 -5.06
CA HIS A 139 -9.50 9.99 -6.39
C HIS A 139 -9.49 8.58 -6.96
N LEU A 140 -10.45 8.30 -7.85
CA LEU A 140 -10.65 6.98 -8.46
C LEU A 140 -9.35 6.33 -8.93
N PHE A 141 -8.57 7.05 -9.72
CA PHE A 141 -7.34 6.55 -10.36
C PHE A 141 -6.05 6.80 -9.55
N ALA A 142 -6.15 7.29 -8.30
CA ALA A 142 -4.95 7.58 -7.50
C ALA A 142 -4.11 6.31 -7.28
N GLY A 143 -2.84 6.35 -7.68
CA GLY A 143 -1.89 5.26 -7.56
C GLY A 143 -1.93 4.21 -8.68
N PHE A 144 -2.85 4.33 -9.66
CA PHE A 144 -2.94 3.42 -10.80
C PHE A 144 -2.27 3.96 -12.06
N LEU A 145 -2.26 5.29 -12.26
CA LEU A 145 -1.83 5.92 -13.50
C LEU A 145 -0.32 6.03 -13.60
N ARG A 146 0.22 5.57 -14.73
CA ARG A 146 1.62 5.68 -15.12
C ARG A 146 1.73 6.29 -16.51
N CYS A 147 2.80 7.04 -16.74
CA CYS A 147 3.18 7.48 -18.07
C CYS A 147 3.77 6.28 -18.84
N ALA A 148 3.31 6.03 -20.06
CA ALA A 148 3.79 4.93 -20.87
C ALA A 148 5.28 5.03 -21.19
N ASP A 149 5.82 6.25 -21.40
CA ASP A 149 7.21 6.45 -21.79
C ASP A 149 8.18 6.40 -20.59
N CYS A 150 7.90 7.16 -19.53
CA CYS A 150 8.85 7.27 -18.41
C CYS A 150 8.48 6.43 -17.18
N GLY A 151 7.37 5.71 -17.16
CA GLY A 151 6.90 4.87 -16.06
C GLY A 151 6.52 5.62 -14.77
N LYS A 152 6.66 6.96 -14.74
CA LYS A 152 6.36 7.74 -13.53
C LYS A 152 4.87 8.01 -13.39
N SER A 153 4.45 8.27 -12.15
CA SER A 153 3.05 8.55 -11.83
C SER A 153 2.53 9.79 -12.57
N MET A 154 1.21 9.81 -12.81
CA MET A 154 0.50 10.96 -13.36
C MET A 154 0.02 11.89 -12.25
N SER A 155 0.20 13.20 -12.44
CA SER A 155 -0.28 14.23 -11.50
C SER A 155 -1.67 14.70 -11.90
N ARG A 156 -2.61 14.69 -10.95
CA ARG A 156 -3.94 15.28 -11.13
C ARG A 156 -3.86 16.81 -11.13
N LYS A 157 -4.58 17.46 -12.05
CA LYS A 157 -4.73 18.91 -12.16
C LYS A 157 -6.18 19.23 -12.47
N THR A 158 -6.72 20.26 -11.84
CA THR A 158 -8.03 20.83 -12.21
C THR A 158 -7.80 22.18 -12.88
N ALA A 159 -8.38 22.39 -14.05
CA ALA A 159 -8.36 23.64 -14.77
C ALA A 159 -9.75 23.94 -15.32
N ARG A 160 -10.31 25.11 -14.98
CA ARG A 160 -11.66 25.54 -15.38
C ARG A 160 -12.73 24.49 -15.08
N GLY A 161 -12.68 23.87 -13.90
CA GLY A 161 -13.61 22.82 -13.49
C GLY A 161 -13.36 21.42 -14.10
N ILE A 162 -12.48 21.31 -15.10
CA ILE A 162 -12.17 20.05 -15.76
C ILE A 162 -10.92 19.42 -15.11
N VAL A 163 -10.98 18.12 -14.88
CA VAL A 163 -9.89 17.35 -14.29
C VAL A 163 -9.03 16.70 -15.37
N TYR A 164 -7.73 16.84 -15.23
CA TYR A 164 -6.72 16.27 -16.11
C TYR A 164 -5.69 15.48 -15.30
N TYR A 165 -5.11 14.47 -15.92
CA TYR A 165 -3.92 13.78 -15.44
C TYR A 165 -2.77 14.06 -16.40
N THR A 166 -1.62 14.47 -15.86
CA THR A 166 -0.45 14.86 -16.65
C THR A 166 0.79 14.18 -16.09
N CYS A 167 1.71 13.74 -16.95
CA CYS A 167 2.98 13.13 -16.56
C CYS A 167 3.73 14.00 -15.54
N SER A 168 4.11 13.40 -14.42
CA SER A 168 4.81 14.11 -13.34
C SER A 168 6.22 14.53 -13.74
N THR A 169 6.91 13.77 -14.60
CA THR A 169 8.24 14.09 -15.13
C THR A 169 8.17 15.34 -16.00
N TYR A 170 7.29 15.33 -17.01
CA TYR A 170 7.07 16.48 -17.88
C TYR A 170 6.72 17.76 -17.10
N ARG A 171 5.85 17.62 -16.10
CA ARG A 171 5.35 18.77 -15.34
C ARG A 171 6.38 19.35 -14.36
N ARG A 172 7.16 18.49 -13.67
CA ARG A 172 7.97 18.90 -12.51
C ARG A 172 9.47 18.90 -12.76
N LYS A 173 9.97 18.06 -13.68
CA LYS A 173 11.40 17.90 -13.88
C LYS A 173 11.88 18.59 -15.16
N SER A 174 11.46 18.11 -16.32
CA SER A 174 11.88 18.65 -17.60
C SER A 174 10.93 18.27 -18.70
N LYS A 175 10.72 19.19 -19.65
CA LYS A 175 9.96 18.93 -20.88
C LYS A 175 10.77 18.10 -21.90
N THR A 176 12.08 18.00 -21.71
CA THR A 176 12.97 17.15 -22.52
C THR A 176 13.11 15.73 -21.98
N ALA A 177 12.80 15.52 -20.69
CA ALA A 177 12.89 14.20 -20.06
C ALA A 177 11.68 13.30 -20.30
N CYS A 178 10.59 13.83 -20.82
CA CYS A 178 9.39 13.10 -21.24
C CYS A 178 8.54 14.00 -22.13
N THR A 179 7.74 13.39 -23.02
CA THR A 179 6.78 14.09 -23.84
C THR A 179 5.50 14.46 -23.05
N LYS A 180 4.59 15.24 -23.66
CA LYS A 180 3.39 15.72 -22.98
C LYS A 180 2.30 14.65 -22.96
N HIS A 181 2.33 13.80 -21.97
CA HIS A 181 1.23 12.87 -21.68
C HIS A 181 0.18 13.58 -20.83
N THR A 182 -1.00 13.79 -21.39
CA THR A 182 -2.13 14.44 -20.68
C THR A 182 -3.44 13.86 -21.15
N ILE A 183 -4.29 13.45 -20.21
CA ILE A 183 -5.61 12.91 -20.46
C ILE A 183 -6.66 13.56 -19.56
N ARG A 184 -7.86 13.82 -20.07
CA ARG A 184 -9.02 14.26 -19.27
C ARG A 184 -9.58 13.07 -18.49
N GLU A 185 -10.12 13.35 -17.30
CA GLU A 185 -10.68 12.30 -16.44
C GLU A 185 -11.89 11.59 -17.06
N ASP A 186 -12.74 12.31 -17.79
CA ASP A 186 -13.90 11.75 -18.48
C ASP A 186 -13.47 10.74 -19.56
N ARG A 187 -12.53 11.11 -20.43
CA ARG A 187 -11.97 10.22 -21.46
C ARG A 187 -11.30 8.99 -20.83
N LEU A 188 -10.50 9.22 -19.78
CA LEU A 188 -9.84 8.16 -19.02
C LEU A 188 -10.86 7.15 -18.45
N ARG A 189 -11.94 7.65 -17.83
CA ARG A 189 -13.00 6.80 -17.29
C ARG A 189 -13.64 5.94 -18.37
N SER A 190 -13.97 6.54 -19.51
CA SER A 190 -14.60 5.83 -20.64
C SER A 190 -13.69 4.73 -21.18
N GLN A 191 -12.40 5.03 -21.43
CA GLN A 191 -11.45 4.05 -21.95
C GLN A 191 -11.19 2.91 -20.97
N VAL A 192 -11.05 3.22 -19.67
CA VAL A 192 -10.85 2.18 -18.65
C VAL A 192 -12.10 1.31 -18.48
N ALA A 193 -13.30 1.90 -18.47
CA ALA A 193 -14.55 1.14 -18.41
C ALA A 193 -14.70 0.20 -19.61
N GLN A 194 -14.39 0.68 -20.82
CA GLN A 194 -14.40 -0.11 -22.04
C GLN A 194 -13.38 -1.27 -21.98
N ALA A 195 -12.14 -0.99 -21.54
CA ALA A 195 -11.08 -2.00 -21.43
C ALA A 195 -11.42 -3.10 -20.41
N LEU A 196 -12.18 -2.76 -19.37
CA LEU A 196 -12.64 -3.70 -18.34
C LEU A 196 -13.98 -4.36 -18.68
N GLY A 197 -14.64 -3.96 -19.76
CA GLY A 197 -15.95 -4.49 -20.15
C GLY A 197 -17.08 -4.12 -19.17
N VAL A 198 -16.98 -3.00 -18.47
CA VAL A 198 -17.97 -2.58 -17.47
C VAL A 198 -18.64 -1.26 -17.84
N GLN A 199 -19.85 -1.04 -17.31
CA GLN A 199 -20.52 0.25 -17.43
C GLN A 199 -19.77 1.33 -16.63
N LEU A 200 -19.87 2.59 -17.09
CA LEU A 200 -19.15 3.72 -16.51
C LEU A 200 -19.49 3.94 -15.02
N GLU A 201 -20.73 3.68 -14.64
CA GLU A 201 -21.27 3.80 -13.29
C GLU A 201 -20.72 2.71 -12.34
N ALA A 202 -20.41 1.54 -12.88
CA ALA A 202 -19.81 0.43 -12.14
C ALA A 202 -18.31 0.62 -11.87
N LEU A 203 -17.66 1.58 -12.55
CA LEU A 203 -16.25 1.85 -12.40
C LEU A 203 -15.97 2.44 -11.01
N SER A 204 -15.47 1.62 -10.12
CA SER A 204 -15.16 1.95 -8.73
C SER A 204 -13.69 1.72 -8.42
N ARG A 205 -13.22 2.37 -7.35
CA ARG A 205 -11.85 2.15 -6.89
C ARG A 205 -11.63 0.69 -6.44
N ARG A 206 -12.66 0.05 -5.89
CA ARG A 206 -12.64 -1.36 -5.51
C ARG A 206 -12.39 -2.25 -6.73
N LEU A 207 -13.15 -2.06 -7.79
CA LEU A 207 -12.97 -2.80 -9.05
C LEU A 207 -11.55 -2.65 -9.61
N LEU A 208 -11.01 -1.43 -9.59
CA LEU A 208 -9.62 -1.20 -10.01
C LEU A 208 -8.61 -1.93 -9.13
N PHE A 209 -8.85 -2.05 -7.83
CA PHE A 209 -7.97 -2.83 -6.94
C PHE A 209 -8.05 -4.33 -7.22
N GLU A 210 -9.21 -4.84 -7.58
CA GLU A 210 -9.45 -6.26 -7.83
C GLU A 210 -8.90 -6.71 -9.19
N GLN A 211 -8.90 -5.85 -10.21
CA GLN A 211 -8.62 -6.26 -11.59
C GLN A 211 -7.39 -5.60 -12.22
N VAL A 212 -6.96 -4.43 -11.72
CA VAL A 212 -5.98 -3.60 -12.42
C VAL A 212 -4.68 -3.50 -11.63
N ARG A 213 -3.56 -3.85 -12.27
CA ARG A 213 -2.23 -3.61 -11.75
C ARG A 213 -1.83 -2.14 -11.91
N GLU A 214 -1.91 -1.62 -13.13
CA GLU A 214 -1.60 -0.23 -13.48
C GLU A 214 -2.31 0.16 -14.79
N ILE A 215 -2.37 1.46 -15.05
CA ILE A 215 -2.97 2.04 -16.24
C ILE A 215 -1.91 2.93 -16.89
N LEU A 216 -1.48 2.59 -18.10
CA LEU A 216 -0.51 3.34 -18.87
C LEU A 216 -1.22 4.38 -19.72
N VAL A 217 -0.75 5.62 -19.67
CA VAL A 217 -1.28 6.72 -20.50
C VAL A 217 -0.24 7.07 -21.54
N HIS A 218 -0.61 6.96 -22.81
CA HIS A 218 0.23 7.24 -23.97
C HIS A 218 0.17 8.73 -24.38
N GLU A 219 1.07 9.15 -25.25
CA GLU A 219 1.18 10.55 -25.70
C GLU A 219 -0.07 11.02 -26.46
N ASP A 220 -0.65 10.17 -27.29
CA ASP A 220 -1.91 10.39 -28.04
C ASP A 220 -3.16 10.42 -27.16
N GLY A 221 -3.01 10.13 -25.86
CA GLY A 221 -4.09 10.06 -24.89
C GLY A 221 -4.85 8.72 -24.95
N GLU A 222 -4.32 7.71 -25.61
CA GLU A 222 -4.80 6.34 -25.48
C GLU A 222 -4.35 5.73 -24.16
N VAL A 223 -5.07 4.71 -23.69
CA VAL A 223 -4.87 4.10 -22.38
C VAL A 223 -4.74 2.58 -22.51
N THR A 224 -3.67 2.03 -21.95
CA THR A 224 -3.52 0.59 -21.79
C THR A 224 -3.78 0.19 -20.34
N VAL A 225 -4.78 -0.64 -20.13
CA VAL A 225 -5.07 -1.20 -18.80
C VAL A 225 -4.31 -2.51 -18.64
N CYS A 226 -3.38 -2.54 -17.69
CA CYS A 226 -2.60 -3.74 -17.37
C CYS A 226 -3.35 -4.50 -16.26
N PRO A 227 -3.86 -5.72 -16.54
CA PRO A 227 -4.55 -6.52 -15.54
C PRO A 227 -3.59 -6.99 -14.45
N LEU A 228 -4.16 -7.45 -13.34
CA LEU A 228 -3.42 -8.25 -12.37
C LEU A 228 -2.99 -9.57 -13.01
N PRO A 229 -1.80 -10.09 -12.69
CA PRO A 229 -1.44 -11.43 -13.10
C PRO A 229 -2.47 -12.42 -12.54
N ALA A 230 -2.89 -13.38 -13.38
CA ALA A 230 -3.73 -14.47 -12.92
C ALA A 230 -3.01 -15.24 -11.79
N GLU A 231 -3.74 -15.62 -10.75
CA GLU A 231 -3.18 -16.48 -9.70
C GLU A 231 -2.71 -17.78 -10.34
N GLY A 232 -1.38 -17.99 -10.38
CA GLY A 232 -0.78 -19.21 -10.93
C GLY A 232 0.42 -19.04 -11.87
N ALA A 233 0.75 -17.85 -12.34
CA ALA A 233 1.94 -17.62 -13.16
C ALA A 233 3.15 -17.26 -12.27
N SER A 234 3.66 -18.22 -11.52
CA SER A 234 5.03 -18.17 -11.00
C SER A 234 5.99 -18.22 -12.17
N SER A 235 6.75 -17.17 -12.37
CA SER A 235 7.88 -17.16 -13.30
C SER A 235 8.86 -18.25 -12.89
N VAL A 236 9.10 -19.17 -13.80
CA VAL A 236 10.22 -20.13 -13.78
C VAL A 236 11.53 -19.36 -13.91
#